data_b087a9c1d198c063f013dce9252a4073
#
_entry.id   b087a9c1d198c063f013dce9252a4073
#
_cell.length_a   1.000
_cell.length_b   1.000
_cell.length_c   1.000
_cell.angle_alpha   90.00
_cell.angle_beta   90.00
_cell.angle_gamma   90.00
#
_symmetry.space_group_name_H-M   'P 1'
#
loop_
_entity.id
_entity.type
_entity.pdbx_description
1 polymer ?
#
loop_
_entity_poly.entity_id
_entity_poly.type
_entity_poly.pdbx_seq_one_letter_code
_entity_poly.pdbx_strand_id
1 'polypeptide(L)'
;MLERTLVFVDTSYLLASFYNSWEIGARAQLEIDLPEVVATLGKMITDQLNQPIHRQFWYDGIPDSGPHRYQRALRTCEGVQLRTGQLIEWGERRTQKAVDTRLVADMVIAAMKGQFTDFVLVSGDADMI
;
A
#
# COMPACT_ATOMS: atom_id res chain seq x y z
N MET A 1 -23.54 7.63 2.88
CA MET A 1 -22.34 7.45 2.05
C MET A 1 -21.55 8.73 2.02
N LEU A 2 -20.28 8.68 2.37
CA LEU A 2 -19.40 9.84 2.34
C LEU A 2 -18.77 9.97 0.96
N GLU A 3 -18.83 11.16 0.36
CA GLU A 3 -18.12 11.45 -0.89
C GLU A 3 -16.62 11.56 -0.62
N ARG A 4 -16.01 10.44 -0.32
CA ARG A 4 -14.58 10.31 0.00
C ARG A 4 -14.02 9.05 -0.60
N THR A 5 -12.71 9.07 -0.79
CA THR A 5 -11.97 8.00 -1.42
C THR A 5 -11.16 7.21 -0.39
N LEU A 6 -11.15 5.90 -0.53
CA LEU A 6 -10.17 5.03 0.09
C LEU A 6 -9.13 4.61 -0.94
N VAL A 7 -7.86 4.63 -0.56
CA VAL A 7 -6.75 4.23 -1.43
C VAL A 7 -6.10 2.98 -0.86
N PHE A 8 -5.88 2.00 -1.72
CA PHE A 8 -5.26 0.72 -1.38
C PHE A 8 -3.99 0.56 -2.22
N VAL A 9 -2.85 0.52 -1.57
CA VAL A 9 -1.54 0.53 -2.23
C VAL A 9 -0.82 -0.79 -2.02
N ASP A 10 -0.45 -1.43 -3.11
CA ASP A 10 0.54 -2.51 -3.10
C ASP A 10 1.93 -1.87 -3.03
N THR A 11 2.50 -1.85 -1.84
CA THR A 11 3.75 -1.16 -1.58
C THR A 11 4.90 -1.75 -2.40
N SER A 12 4.95 -3.06 -2.54
CA SER A 12 5.97 -3.73 -3.34
C SER A 12 5.96 -3.27 -4.79
N TYR A 13 4.77 -3.19 -5.38
CA TYR A 13 4.62 -2.73 -6.77
C TYR A 13 5.06 -1.27 -6.91
N LEU A 14 4.60 -0.42 -6.02
CA LEU A 14 4.92 1.01 -6.12
C LEU A 14 6.41 1.27 -5.95
N LEU A 15 7.05 0.62 -4.98
CA LEU A 15 8.49 0.79 -4.76
C LEU A 15 9.31 0.22 -5.91
N ALA A 16 8.87 -0.89 -6.50
CA ALA A 16 9.56 -1.48 -7.65
C ALA A 16 9.53 -0.56 -8.88
N SER A 17 8.53 0.30 -9.00
CA SER A 17 8.47 1.26 -10.10
C SER A 17 9.52 2.37 -9.98
N PHE A 18 10.01 2.64 -8.77
CA PHE A 18 11.10 3.59 -8.55
C PHE A 18 12.48 2.97 -8.73
N TYR A 19 12.58 1.65 -8.54
CA TYR A 19 13.82 0.91 -8.64
C TYR A 19 13.66 -0.19 -9.67
N ASN A 20 14.42 -0.11 -10.74
CA ASN A 20 14.38 -1.12 -11.81
C ASN A 20 14.92 -2.49 -11.39
N SER A 21 15.04 -2.75 -10.12
CA SER A 21 15.51 -4.03 -9.63
C SER A 21 14.59 -4.56 -8.55
N TRP A 22 14.23 -5.81 -8.70
CA TRP A 22 13.46 -6.57 -7.74
C TRP A 22 14.35 -7.19 -6.66
N GLU A 23 15.59 -6.73 -6.55
CA GLU A 23 16.52 -7.24 -5.57
C GLU A 23 16.09 -6.82 -4.17
N ILE A 24 15.85 -7.80 -3.37
CA ILE A 24 15.35 -7.70 -1.99
C ILE A 24 16.28 -6.87 -1.11
N GLY A 25 17.58 -6.99 -1.33
CA GLY A 25 18.57 -6.21 -0.63
C GLY A 25 18.43 -4.70 -0.86
N ALA A 26 17.88 -4.29 -1.99
CA ALA A 26 17.69 -2.88 -2.34
C ALA A 26 16.65 -2.20 -1.44
N ARG A 27 15.64 -2.91 -0.97
CA ARG A 27 14.60 -2.32 -0.09
C ARG A 27 15.13 -1.85 1.25
N ALA A 28 16.09 -2.56 1.82
CA ALA A 28 16.69 -2.16 3.08
C ALA A 28 17.51 -0.87 2.95
N GLN A 29 17.95 -0.55 1.72
CA GLN A 29 18.79 0.59 1.41
C GLN A 29 18.04 1.73 0.74
N LEU A 30 16.71 1.64 0.67
CA LEU A 30 15.87 2.63 0.04
C LEU A 30 15.95 3.98 0.73
N GLU A 31 16.49 4.96 0.02
CA GLU A 31 16.52 6.36 0.45
C GLU A 31 15.41 7.15 -0.26
N ILE A 32 14.16 6.73 -0.05
CA ILE A 32 13.00 7.45 -0.57
C ILE A 32 12.35 8.22 0.58
N ASP A 33 11.97 9.45 0.29
CA ASP A 33 11.12 10.22 1.18
C ASP A 33 9.67 9.73 1.05
N LEU A 34 9.30 8.74 1.83
CA LEU A 34 7.97 8.13 1.80
C LEU A 34 6.86 9.14 2.12
N PRO A 35 6.99 10.03 3.11
CA PRO A 35 6.00 11.07 3.33
C PRO A 35 5.72 11.91 2.10
N GLU A 36 6.74 12.24 1.31
CA GLU A 36 6.56 12.98 0.06
C GLU A 36 5.85 12.15 -1.00
N VAL A 37 6.18 10.86 -1.12
CA VAL A 37 5.50 9.95 -2.04
C VAL A 37 4.02 9.83 -1.66
N VAL A 38 3.72 9.67 -0.39
CA VAL A 38 2.34 9.61 0.12
C VAL A 38 1.57 10.89 -0.24
N ALA A 39 2.17 12.04 0.00
CA ALA A 39 1.56 13.33 -0.29
C ALA A 39 1.32 13.53 -1.79
N THR A 40 2.30 13.17 -2.62
CA THR A 40 2.19 13.30 -4.08
C THR A 40 1.10 12.36 -4.63
N LEU A 41 1.08 11.11 -4.19
CA LEU A 41 0.04 10.16 -4.58
C LEU A 41 -1.34 10.67 -4.17
N GLY A 42 -1.47 11.15 -2.94
CA GLY A 42 -2.72 11.70 -2.44
C GLY A 42 -3.21 12.88 -3.27
N LYS A 43 -2.31 13.79 -3.63
CA LYS A 43 -2.64 14.94 -4.46
C LYS A 43 -3.11 14.53 -5.85
N MET A 44 -2.40 13.60 -6.49
CA MET A 44 -2.78 13.10 -7.81
C MET A 44 -4.20 12.53 -7.82
N ILE A 45 -4.52 11.71 -6.82
CA ILE A 45 -5.82 11.07 -6.71
C ILE A 45 -6.92 12.11 -6.41
N THR A 46 -6.66 13.01 -5.48
CA THR A 46 -7.60 14.07 -5.13
C THR A 46 -7.91 14.97 -6.33
N ASP A 47 -6.88 15.32 -7.10
CA ASP A 47 -7.06 16.17 -8.30
C ASP A 47 -7.86 15.45 -9.38
N GLN A 48 -7.66 14.15 -9.56
CA GLN A 48 -8.39 13.37 -10.56
C GLN A 48 -9.84 13.11 -10.20
N LEU A 49 -10.11 12.80 -8.95
CA LEU A 49 -11.45 12.44 -8.50
C LEU A 49 -12.24 13.63 -7.97
N ASN A 50 -11.57 14.76 -7.77
CA ASN A 50 -12.17 15.98 -7.22
C ASN A 50 -12.90 15.72 -5.90
N GLN A 51 -12.32 14.89 -5.04
CA GLN A 51 -12.86 14.63 -3.71
C GLN A 51 -11.75 14.23 -2.76
N PRO A 52 -11.93 14.43 -1.44
CA PRO A 52 -10.89 14.15 -0.47
C PRO A 52 -10.64 12.64 -0.30
N ILE A 53 -9.41 12.32 0.05
CA ILE A 53 -9.04 10.97 0.48
C ILE A 53 -9.32 10.86 1.98
N HIS A 54 -10.07 9.82 2.37
CA HIS A 54 -10.29 9.55 3.78
C HIS A 54 -9.06 8.90 4.40
N ARG A 55 -8.48 7.88 3.72
CA ARG A 55 -7.32 7.15 4.22
C ARG A 55 -6.62 6.42 3.08
N GLN A 56 -5.30 6.28 3.21
CA GLN A 56 -4.50 5.40 2.39
C GLN A 56 -4.11 4.18 3.21
N PHE A 57 -4.35 3.00 2.66
CA PHE A 57 -3.90 1.74 3.23
C PHE A 57 -2.76 1.21 2.39
N TRP A 58 -1.59 1.07 3.00
CA TRP A 58 -0.40 0.57 2.35
C TRP A 58 -0.12 -0.84 2.84
N TYR A 59 -0.03 -1.78 1.91
CA TYR A 59 0.11 -3.20 2.20
C TYR A 59 1.52 -3.66 1.89
N ASP A 60 2.19 -4.30 2.86
CA ASP A 60 3.55 -4.78 2.68
C ASP A 60 3.84 -5.94 3.64
N GLY A 61 4.87 -6.71 3.34
CA GLY A 61 5.38 -7.73 4.24
C GLY A 61 6.47 -7.15 5.15
N ILE A 62 6.48 -7.56 6.42
CA ILE A 62 7.56 -7.17 7.35
C ILE A 62 8.57 -8.31 7.45
N PRO A 63 9.87 -8.03 7.25
CA PRO A 63 10.92 -9.03 7.45
C PRO A 63 11.00 -9.52 8.90
N ASP A 64 11.51 -10.72 9.11
CA ASP A 64 11.73 -11.28 10.45
C ASP A 64 12.66 -10.42 11.31
N SER A 65 13.58 -9.71 10.67
CA SER A 65 14.50 -8.80 11.34
C SER A 65 13.83 -7.52 11.86
N GLY A 66 12.56 -7.33 11.58
CA GLY A 66 11.81 -6.13 11.94
C GLY A 66 11.49 -5.24 10.75
N PRO A 67 10.70 -4.19 10.96
CA PRO A 67 10.28 -3.32 9.87
C PRO A 67 11.44 -2.56 9.24
N HIS A 68 11.40 -2.42 7.91
CA HIS A 68 12.32 -1.55 7.20
C HIS A 68 12.14 -0.09 7.61
N ARG A 69 13.17 0.73 7.35
CA ARG A 69 13.14 2.15 7.64
C ARG A 69 11.95 2.85 6.99
N TYR A 70 11.66 2.55 5.73
CA TYR A 70 10.53 3.16 5.02
C TYR A 70 9.19 2.72 5.62
N GLN A 71 9.08 1.49 6.13
CA GLN A 71 7.86 1.02 6.79
C GLN A 71 7.60 1.78 8.09
N ARG A 72 8.64 2.06 8.85
CA ARG A 72 8.52 2.90 10.05
C ARG A 72 8.11 4.33 9.71
N ALA A 73 8.64 4.86 8.61
CA ALA A 73 8.25 6.19 8.13
C ALA A 73 6.77 6.23 7.72
N LEU A 74 6.26 5.20 7.05
CA LEU A 74 4.85 5.10 6.70
C LEU A 74 3.93 5.11 7.92
N ARG A 75 4.34 4.47 9.00
CA ARG A 75 3.54 4.43 10.24
C ARG A 75 3.35 5.79 10.88
N THR A 76 4.23 6.74 10.59
CA THR A 76 4.16 8.09 11.14
C THR A 76 3.42 9.07 10.25
N CYS A 77 3.07 8.67 9.02
CA CYS A 77 2.34 9.53 8.10
C CYS A 77 0.87 9.65 8.51
N GLU A 78 0.41 10.89 8.61
CA GLU A 78 -1.01 11.15 8.88
C GLU A 78 -1.88 10.66 7.72
N GLY A 79 -3.01 10.03 8.04
CA GLY A 79 -3.93 9.52 7.04
C GLY A 79 -3.49 8.24 6.34
N VAL A 80 -2.39 7.65 6.78
CA VAL A 80 -1.85 6.40 6.24
C VAL A 80 -1.91 5.32 7.31
N GLN A 81 -2.32 4.13 6.90
CA GLN A 81 -2.27 2.94 7.73
C GLN A 81 -1.46 1.88 7.01
N LEU A 82 -0.37 1.43 7.63
CA LEU A 82 0.41 0.30 7.13
C LEU A 82 -0.26 -0.99 7.60
N ARG A 83 -0.60 -1.85 6.66
CA ARG A 83 -1.13 -3.19 6.93
C ARG A 83 -0.14 -4.22 6.46
N THR A 84 0.29 -5.07 7.37
CA THR A 84 1.35 -6.03 7.09
C THR A 84 0.77 -7.43 7.01
N GLY A 85 1.24 -8.18 6.01
CA GLY A 85 1.05 -9.61 5.98
C GLY A 85 2.04 -10.27 6.93
N GLN A 86 1.64 -11.36 7.59
CA GLN A 86 2.58 -12.14 8.36
C GLN A 86 3.59 -12.79 7.42
N LEU A 87 4.87 -12.59 7.72
CA LEU A 87 5.92 -13.38 7.12
C LEU A 87 5.82 -14.78 7.64
N ILE A 88 5.24 -15.64 6.82
CA ILE A 88 5.27 -17.05 7.06
C ILE A 88 6.60 -17.58 6.52
N GLU A 89 7.19 -18.52 7.21
CA GLU A 89 8.50 -19.13 7.04
C GLU A 89 8.83 -19.73 5.66
N TRP A 90 8.05 -19.45 4.64
CA TRP A 90 8.09 -20.19 3.37
C TRP A 90 8.67 -19.39 2.21
N GLY A 91 9.29 -18.26 2.51
CA GLY A 91 9.89 -17.41 1.51
C GLY A 91 8.93 -16.32 1.00
N GLU A 92 9.50 -15.38 0.29
CA GLU A 92 8.86 -14.13 -0.12
C GLU A 92 7.62 -14.27 -0.96
N ARG A 93 7.55 -15.28 -1.82
CA ARG A 93 6.40 -15.47 -2.70
C ARG A 93 5.09 -15.68 -1.94
N ARG A 94 5.13 -16.42 -0.85
CA ARG A 94 3.94 -16.67 -0.03
C ARG A 94 3.55 -15.45 0.78
N THR A 95 4.54 -14.71 1.27
CA THR A 95 4.30 -13.47 1.98
C THR A 95 3.63 -12.45 1.07
N GLN A 96 4.14 -12.27 -0.14
CA GLN A 96 3.57 -11.35 -1.10
C GLN A 96 2.13 -11.72 -1.46
N LYS A 97 1.88 -13.01 -1.67
CA LYS A 97 0.53 -13.48 -1.98
C LYS A 97 -0.44 -13.28 -0.81
N ALA A 98 0.02 -13.47 0.43
CA ALA A 98 -0.80 -13.21 1.61
C ALA A 98 -1.14 -11.72 1.75
N VAL A 99 -0.19 -10.84 1.45
CA VAL A 99 -0.40 -9.39 1.43
C VAL A 99 -1.42 -9.01 0.38
N ASP A 100 -1.29 -9.53 -0.83
CA ASP A 100 -2.21 -9.26 -1.94
C ASP A 100 -3.62 -9.74 -1.62
N THR A 101 -3.76 -10.92 -1.05
CA THR A 101 -5.04 -11.48 -0.65
C THR A 101 -5.71 -10.61 0.41
N ARG A 102 -4.95 -10.12 1.39
CA ARG A 102 -5.47 -9.23 2.42
C ARG A 102 -5.96 -7.91 1.83
N LEU A 103 -5.20 -7.35 0.89
CA LEU A 103 -5.57 -6.10 0.22
C LEU A 103 -6.92 -6.26 -0.49
N VAL A 104 -7.08 -7.31 -1.29
CA VAL A 104 -8.32 -7.58 -2.02
C VAL A 104 -9.48 -7.80 -1.05
N ALA A 105 -9.28 -8.58 0.00
CA ALA A 105 -10.31 -8.84 1.01
C ALA A 105 -10.76 -7.55 1.68
N ASP A 106 -9.82 -6.69 2.06
CA ASP A 106 -10.13 -5.41 2.71
C ASP A 106 -10.91 -4.48 1.79
N MET A 107 -10.57 -4.44 0.49
CA MET A 107 -11.31 -3.66 -0.50
C MET A 107 -12.76 -4.15 -0.62
N VAL A 108 -12.96 -5.46 -0.71
CA VAL A 108 -14.30 -6.05 -0.81
C VAL A 108 -15.13 -5.72 0.43
N ILE A 109 -14.55 -5.87 1.61
CA ILE A 109 -15.23 -5.56 2.87
C ILE A 109 -15.61 -4.07 2.92
N ALA A 110 -14.69 -3.19 2.55
CA ALA A 110 -14.95 -1.75 2.52
C ALA A 110 -16.07 -1.39 1.55
N ALA A 111 -16.09 -2.03 0.37
CA ALA A 111 -17.14 -1.82 -0.62
C ALA A 111 -18.50 -2.30 -0.11
N MET A 112 -18.53 -3.44 0.58
CA MET A 112 -19.76 -4.01 1.14
C MET A 112 -20.36 -3.14 2.24
N LYS A 113 -19.54 -2.42 2.99
CA LYS A 113 -20.02 -1.50 4.04
C LYS A 113 -20.71 -0.26 3.49
N GLY A 114 -20.45 0.10 2.24
CA GLY A 114 -21.12 1.20 1.57
C GLY A 114 -20.88 2.59 2.17
N GLN A 115 -19.77 2.81 2.85
CA GLN A 115 -19.48 4.06 3.54
C GLN A 115 -18.75 5.08 2.68
N PHE A 116 -18.14 4.65 1.57
CA PHE A 116 -17.33 5.50 0.70
C PHE A 116 -17.75 5.35 -0.75
N THR A 117 -17.52 6.39 -1.54
CA THR A 117 -17.95 6.41 -2.95
C THR A 117 -16.92 5.84 -3.90
N ASP A 118 -15.63 5.97 -3.59
CA ASP A 118 -14.57 5.61 -4.51
C ASP A 118 -13.46 4.82 -3.84
N PHE A 119 -12.95 3.84 -4.58
CA PHE A 119 -11.86 2.98 -4.15
C PHE A 119 -10.79 3.01 -5.23
N VAL A 120 -9.58 3.39 -4.87
CA VAL A 120 -8.44 3.45 -5.79
C VAL A 120 -7.46 2.34 -5.43
N LEU A 121 -7.16 1.51 -6.41
CA LEU A 121 -6.15 0.46 -6.26
C LEU A 121 -4.87 0.88 -6.98
N VAL A 122 -3.77 0.91 -6.25
CA VAL A 122 -2.44 1.14 -6.81
C VAL A 122 -1.70 -0.19 -6.82
N SER A 123 -1.78 -0.90 -7.92
CA SER A 123 -1.16 -2.20 -8.12
C SER A 123 -0.95 -2.47 -9.60
N GLY A 124 0.08 -3.24 -9.93
CA GLY A 124 0.33 -3.72 -11.27
C GLY A 124 0.10 -5.23 -11.43
N ASP A 125 -0.41 -5.87 -10.38
CA ASP A 125 -0.65 -7.31 -10.40
C ASP A 125 -1.99 -7.61 -11.05
N ALA A 126 -1.96 -8.32 -12.19
CA ALA A 126 -3.16 -8.71 -12.90
C ALA A 126 -4.07 -9.66 -12.10
N ASP A 127 -3.52 -10.38 -11.15
CA ASP A 127 -4.29 -11.30 -10.28
C ASP A 127 -5.24 -10.55 -9.33
N MET A 128 -5.06 -9.24 -9.16
CA MET A 128 -5.93 -8.41 -8.34
C MET A 128 -7.13 -7.86 -9.12
N ILE A 129 -7.10 -8.01 -10.40
CA ILE A 129 -8.17 -7.54 -11.28
C ILE A 129 -9.16 -8.68 -11.49
#